data_4bf581ae3a5bb2dc498e2262c3ed9305
#
_entry.id   4bf581ae3a5bb2dc498e2262c3ed9305
#
_cell.length_a   1.000
_cell.length_b   1.000
_cell.length_c   1.000
_cell.angle_alpha   90.00
_cell.angle_beta   90.00
_cell.angle_gamma   90.00
#
_symmetry.space_group_name_H-M   'P 1'
#
loop_
_entity.id
_entity.type
_entity.pdbx_description
1 polymer ?
#
loop_
_entity_poly.entity_id
_entity_poly.type
_entity_poly.pdbx_seq_one_letter_code
_entity_poly.pdbx_strand_id
1 'polypeptide(L)'
;MTNPIGKLQRVPLRTVWKHEARDFTQWLHENLDFLNDSLDLELISAEREQSAGSFSIDLVAESSDSESYIIENQLEKSNHDHLGKVITYLTSREAKGAIWIVSEPRQEHVNAMAWLNESSSADFYLVKVEAVKIGESDPA
;
A
#
# COMPACT_ATOMS: atom_id res chain seq x y z
N MET A 1 26.59 30.56 -11.17
CA MET A 1 25.31 30.53 -10.55
C MET A 1 25.12 29.28 -9.75
N THR A 2 24.61 29.49 -8.65
CA THR A 2 24.23 28.32 -7.90
C THR A 2 23.09 27.62 -8.60
N ASN A 3 23.15 26.36 -8.55
CA ASN A 3 22.05 25.56 -8.97
C ASN A 3 20.85 25.87 -8.08
N PRO A 4 19.74 26.30 -8.62
CA PRO A 4 18.59 26.59 -7.78
C PRO A 4 18.10 25.33 -7.12
N ILE A 5 17.63 25.49 -5.91
CA ILE A 5 16.96 24.40 -5.23
C ILE A 5 15.62 24.21 -5.93
N GLY A 6 15.42 23.04 -6.49
CA GLY A 6 14.17 22.73 -7.16
C GLY A 6 13.02 22.64 -6.18
N LYS A 7 11.85 23.10 -6.60
CA LYS A 7 10.66 22.94 -5.80
C LYS A 7 10.19 21.49 -5.83
N LEU A 8 9.77 20.99 -4.67
CA LEU A 8 9.12 19.71 -4.58
C LEU A 8 7.68 19.87 -5.09
N GLN A 9 7.32 19.12 -6.11
CA GLN A 9 5.99 19.19 -6.70
C GLN A 9 5.33 17.82 -6.68
N ARG A 10 4.05 17.78 -6.27
CA ARG A 10 3.29 16.56 -6.37
C ARG A 10 2.84 16.37 -7.80
N VAL A 11 2.92 15.14 -8.27
CA VAL A 11 2.47 14.77 -9.61
C VAL A 11 1.48 13.61 -9.49
N PRO A 12 0.59 13.44 -10.47
CA PRO A 12 -0.32 12.28 -10.47
C PRO A 12 0.48 10.97 -10.45
N LEU A 13 -0.01 9.99 -9.74
CA LEU A 13 0.66 8.70 -9.66
C LEU A 13 0.86 8.07 -11.04
N ARG A 14 -0.08 8.24 -11.95
CA ARG A 14 0.03 7.73 -13.31
C ARG A 14 1.18 8.33 -14.11
N THR A 15 1.76 9.42 -13.63
CA THR A 15 2.96 9.99 -14.24
C THR A 15 4.15 9.05 -14.02
N VAL A 16 4.20 8.38 -12.87
CA VAL A 16 5.24 7.40 -12.55
C VAL A 16 4.83 6.00 -13.01
N TRP A 17 3.59 5.62 -12.74
CA TRP A 17 3.04 4.31 -13.08
C TRP A 17 1.84 4.47 -14.01
N LYS A 18 2.04 4.22 -15.31
CA LYS A 18 0.98 4.42 -16.34
C LYS A 18 -0.24 3.53 -16.10
N HIS A 19 -0.02 2.31 -15.69
CA HIS A 19 -1.07 1.38 -15.30
C HIS A 19 -1.05 1.25 -13.79
N GLU A 20 -1.52 2.31 -13.14
CA GLU A 20 -1.32 2.57 -11.72
C GLU A 20 -1.16 1.32 -10.84
N ALA A 21 -2.25 0.58 -10.65
CA ALA A 21 -2.22 -0.52 -9.70
C ALA A 21 -1.26 -1.62 -10.12
N ARG A 22 -1.28 -1.99 -11.41
CA ARG A 22 -0.42 -3.07 -11.89
C ARG A 22 1.06 -2.71 -11.84
N ASP A 23 1.41 -1.51 -12.33
CA ASP A 23 2.80 -1.07 -12.37
C ASP A 23 3.33 -0.81 -10.96
N PHE A 24 2.50 -0.24 -10.10
CA PHE A 24 2.86 -0.02 -8.71
C PHE A 24 3.05 -1.34 -7.97
N THR A 25 2.17 -2.30 -8.19
CA THR A 25 2.27 -3.62 -7.57
C THR A 25 3.58 -4.30 -7.96
N GLN A 26 3.95 -4.21 -9.24
CA GLN A 26 5.24 -4.74 -9.71
C GLN A 26 6.41 -4.05 -9.02
N TRP A 27 6.36 -2.72 -8.95
CA TRP A 27 7.42 -1.95 -8.30
C TRP A 27 7.53 -2.31 -6.82
N LEU A 28 6.40 -2.38 -6.12
CA LEU A 28 6.37 -2.69 -4.70
C LEU A 28 6.88 -4.10 -4.42
N HIS A 29 6.51 -5.05 -5.27
CA HIS A 29 6.97 -6.43 -5.17
C HIS A 29 8.51 -6.49 -5.16
N GLU A 30 9.14 -5.60 -5.91
CA GLU A 30 10.60 -5.52 -6.01
C GLU A 30 11.22 -4.60 -4.95
N ASN A 31 10.41 -3.85 -4.21
CA ASN A 31 10.87 -2.82 -3.29
C ASN A 31 10.15 -2.85 -1.94
N LEU A 32 10.02 -4.03 -1.35
CA LEU A 32 9.36 -4.19 -0.05
C LEU A 32 10.03 -3.37 1.06
N ASP A 33 11.29 -3.00 0.89
CA ASP A 33 12.03 -2.19 1.87
C ASP A 33 11.33 -0.86 2.17
N PHE A 34 10.64 -0.29 1.19
CA PHE A 34 9.92 0.97 1.42
C PHE A 34 8.80 0.79 2.44
N LEU A 35 8.09 -0.33 2.38
CA LEU A 35 7.07 -0.64 3.39
C LEU A 35 7.71 -0.96 4.74
N ASN A 36 8.76 -1.75 4.72
CA ASN A 36 9.46 -2.13 5.95
C ASN A 36 9.94 -0.90 6.72
N ASP A 37 10.53 0.05 6.00
CA ASP A 37 11.03 1.28 6.61
C ASP A 37 9.89 2.16 7.13
N SER A 38 8.79 2.26 6.38
CA SER A 38 7.67 3.12 6.75
C SER A 38 6.84 2.55 7.90
N LEU A 39 6.70 1.23 7.97
CA LEU A 39 5.79 0.56 8.90
C LEU A 39 6.52 -0.21 10.00
N ASP A 40 7.83 -0.17 10.00
CA ASP A 40 8.65 -0.91 10.95
C ASP A 40 8.32 -2.41 10.90
N LEU A 41 8.28 -2.96 9.69
CA LEU A 41 8.03 -4.37 9.44
C LEU A 41 9.27 -5.03 8.88
N GLU A 42 9.25 -6.37 8.86
CA GLU A 42 10.32 -7.19 8.29
C GLU A 42 9.74 -8.15 7.27
N LEU A 43 9.13 -7.60 6.20
CA LEU A 43 8.63 -8.40 5.08
C LEU A 43 9.81 -8.86 4.24
N ILE A 44 9.88 -10.16 4.00
CA ILE A 44 11.03 -10.76 3.29
C ILE A 44 10.66 -11.27 1.90
N SER A 45 9.39 -11.53 1.64
CA SER A 45 8.95 -12.01 0.35
C SER A 45 7.50 -11.62 0.12
N ALA A 46 7.10 -11.62 -1.15
CA ALA A 46 5.71 -11.38 -1.52
C ALA A 46 5.37 -12.14 -2.79
N GLU A 47 4.12 -12.56 -2.89
CA GLU A 47 3.57 -13.21 -4.08
C GLU A 47 2.43 -12.38 -4.61
N ARG A 48 2.38 -12.23 -5.94
CA ARG A 48 1.38 -11.42 -6.62
C ARG A 48 0.14 -12.20 -6.93
N GLU A 49 -1.00 -11.48 -6.97
CA GLU A 49 -2.26 -11.99 -7.49
C GLU A 49 -2.70 -13.32 -6.89
N GLN A 50 -2.65 -13.41 -5.57
CA GLN A 50 -3.09 -14.60 -4.87
C GLN A 50 -4.61 -14.64 -4.80
N SER A 51 -5.18 -15.82 -5.04
CA SER A 51 -6.63 -15.98 -5.01
C SER A 51 -7.19 -15.97 -3.58
N ALA A 52 -8.37 -15.38 -3.44
CA ALA A 52 -9.16 -15.39 -2.21
C ALA A 52 -10.61 -15.62 -2.63
N GLY A 53 -11.00 -16.89 -2.75
CA GLY A 53 -12.30 -17.25 -3.32
C GLY A 53 -12.38 -16.82 -4.78
N SER A 54 -13.39 -16.00 -5.12
CA SER A 54 -13.55 -15.47 -6.48
C SER A 54 -12.80 -14.17 -6.71
N PHE A 55 -12.06 -13.70 -5.69
CA PHE A 55 -11.32 -12.43 -5.77
C PHE A 55 -9.82 -12.69 -5.83
N SER A 56 -9.09 -11.66 -6.20
CA SER A 56 -7.63 -11.72 -6.30
C SER A 56 -7.02 -10.65 -5.40
N ILE A 57 -6.04 -11.03 -4.61
CA ILE A 57 -5.30 -10.13 -3.73
C ILE A 57 -4.06 -9.65 -4.48
N ASP A 58 -3.80 -8.34 -4.44
CA ASP A 58 -2.68 -7.77 -5.19
C ASP A 58 -1.34 -8.39 -4.78
N LEU A 59 -1.06 -8.41 -3.48
CA LEU A 59 0.15 -9.04 -2.95
C LEU A 59 -0.17 -9.73 -1.62
N VAL A 60 0.48 -10.85 -1.40
CA VAL A 60 0.53 -11.49 -0.07
C VAL A 60 1.99 -11.57 0.31
N ALA A 61 2.36 -10.88 1.38
CA ALA A 61 3.74 -10.83 1.85
C ALA A 61 3.91 -11.71 3.08
N GLU A 62 5.14 -12.14 3.29
CA GLU A 62 5.50 -12.94 4.46
C GLU A 62 6.61 -12.24 5.22
N SER A 63 6.47 -12.15 6.54
CA SER A 63 7.48 -11.54 7.40
C SER A 63 8.54 -12.55 7.80
N SER A 64 9.61 -12.04 8.43
CA SER A 64 10.68 -12.88 8.97
C SER A 64 10.18 -13.85 10.04
N ASP A 65 9.03 -13.55 10.66
CA ASP A 65 8.40 -14.42 11.65
C ASP A 65 7.40 -15.41 11.02
N SER A 66 7.40 -15.52 9.70
CA SER A 66 6.49 -16.37 8.94
C SER A 66 5.01 -15.97 9.07
N GLU A 67 4.75 -14.72 9.39
CA GLU A 67 3.39 -14.19 9.43
C GLU A 67 3.04 -13.57 8.09
N SER A 68 1.79 -13.75 7.63
CA SER A 68 1.39 -13.21 6.34
C SER A 68 0.67 -11.87 6.49
N TYR A 69 0.86 -11.03 5.47
CA TYR A 69 0.23 -9.73 5.36
C TYR A 69 -0.37 -9.60 3.97
N ILE A 70 -1.63 -9.20 3.88
CA ILE A 70 -2.21 -8.88 2.58
C ILE A 70 -1.96 -7.42 2.26
N ILE A 71 -1.73 -7.14 0.99
CA ILE A 71 -1.46 -5.77 0.53
C ILE A 71 -2.44 -5.47 -0.60
N GLU A 72 -3.21 -4.40 -0.43
CA GLU A 72 -4.13 -3.92 -1.45
C GLU A 72 -3.70 -2.54 -1.93
N ASN A 73 -3.48 -2.42 -3.24
CA ASN A 73 -3.02 -1.20 -3.89
C ASN A 73 -4.19 -0.52 -4.61
N GLN A 74 -4.84 0.42 -3.94
CA GLN A 74 -5.93 1.15 -4.57
C GLN A 74 -5.39 2.29 -5.43
N LEU A 75 -4.44 3.04 -4.90
CA LEU A 75 -3.81 4.21 -5.56
C LEU A 75 -4.79 5.33 -5.93
N GLU A 76 -5.92 5.33 -5.30
CA GLU A 76 -6.96 6.34 -5.47
C GLU A 76 -7.34 6.85 -4.08
N LYS A 77 -8.34 7.73 -4.04
CA LYS A 77 -8.95 8.11 -2.79
C LYS A 77 -9.59 6.88 -2.16
N SER A 78 -9.39 6.66 -0.87
CA SER A 78 -9.94 5.48 -0.20
C SER A 78 -11.46 5.42 -0.33
N ASN A 79 -12.02 4.22 -0.41
CA ASN A 79 -13.46 4.01 -0.48
C ASN A 79 -13.88 2.77 0.30
N HIS A 80 -15.19 2.66 0.53
CA HIS A 80 -15.75 1.57 1.31
C HIS A 80 -15.59 0.21 0.62
N ASP A 81 -15.62 0.19 -0.69
CA ASP A 81 -15.46 -1.05 -1.46
C ASP A 81 -14.10 -1.69 -1.18
N HIS A 82 -13.04 -0.89 -1.22
CA HIS A 82 -11.69 -1.39 -0.92
C HIS A 82 -11.51 -1.71 0.57
N LEU A 83 -12.16 -0.97 1.45
CA LEU A 83 -12.13 -1.32 2.87
C LEU A 83 -12.72 -2.71 3.09
N GLY A 84 -13.82 -3.01 2.41
CA GLY A 84 -14.43 -4.34 2.46
C GLY A 84 -13.49 -5.42 1.95
N LYS A 85 -12.79 -5.16 0.86
CA LYS A 85 -11.80 -6.09 0.31
C LYS A 85 -10.67 -6.35 1.30
N VAL A 86 -10.14 -5.31 1.92
CA VAL A 86 -9.04 -5.42 2.89
C VAL A 86 -9.44 -6.37 4.02
N ILE A 87 -10.62 -6.17 4.60
CA ILE A 87 -11.10 -7.00 5.70
C ILE A 87 -11.34 -8.44 5.23
N THR A 88 -12.00 -8.59 4.08
CA THR A 88 -12.32 -9.90 3.52
C THR A 88 -11.07 -10.70 3.21
N TYR A 89 -10.09 -10.06 2.58
CA TYR A 89 -8.85 -10.75 2.20
C TYR A 89 -8.02 -11.14 3.42
N LEU A 90 -7.98 -10.26 4.41
CA LEU A 90 -7.27 -10.58 5.65
C LEU A 90 -7.86 -11.83 6.30
N THR A 91 -9.18 -11.91 6.39
CA THR A 91 -9.83 -13.05 7.03
C THR A 91 -9.72 -14.31 6.17
N SER A 92 -9.84 -14.20 4.85
CA SER A 92 -9.69 -15.34 3.94
C SER A 92 -8.31 -15.99 4.04
N ARG A 93 -7.29 -15.19 4.23
CA ARG A 93 -5.91 -15.68 4.32
C ARG A 93 -5.45 -15.92 5.74
N GLU A 94 -6.30 -15.63 6.71
CA GLU A 94 -5.94 -15.71 8.13
C GLU A 94 -4.65 -14.94 8.39
N ALA A 95 -4.55 -13.76 7.78
CA ALA A 95 -3.33 -12.96 7.81
C ALA A 95 -3.15 -12.27 9.15
N LYS A 96 -1.91 -11.99 9.52
CA LYS A 96 -1.57 -11.22 10.71
C LYS A 96 -1.98 -9.77 10.54
N GLY A 97 -1.84 -9.23 9.33
CA GLY A 97 -2.17 -7.85 9.07
C GLY A 97 -2.54 -7.57 7.63
N ALA A 98 -3.01 -6.36 7.41
CA ALA A 98 -3.40 -5.86 6.10
C ALA A 98 -2.81 -4.48 5.88
N ILE A 99 -2.28 -4.27 4.69
CA ILE A 99 -1.69 -3.00 4.28
C ILE A 99 -2.49 -2.48 3.10
N TRP A 100 -3.14 -1.34 3.27
CA TRP A 100 -3.98 -0.71 2.27
C TRP A 100 -3.30 0.57 1.79
N ILE A 101 -2.94 0.62 0.52
CA ILE A 101 -2.17 1.72 -0.05
C ILE A 101 -3.08 2.56 -0.94
N VAL A 102 -3.17 3.85 -0.62
CA VAL A 102 -4.08 4.79 -1.28
C VAL A 102 -3.32 6.08 -1.62
N SER A 103 -3.89 6.88 -2.53
CA SER A 103 -3.34 8.21 -2.81
C SER A 103 -3.85 9.25 -1.82
N GLU A 104 -5.08 9.08 -1.34
CA GLU A 104 -5.70 10.00 -0.40
C GLU A 104 -6.59 9.24 0.58
N PRO A 105 -6.17 9.09 1.85
CA PRO A 105 -6.98 8.41 2.85
C PRO A 105 -8.08 9.36 3.36
N ARG A 106 -9.33 8.90 3.30
CA ARG A 106 -10.44 9.64 3.89
C ARG A 106 -10.43 9.45 5.39
N GLN A 107 -10.83 10.49 6.12
CA GLN A 107 -10.82 10.42 7.58
C GLN A 107 -11.67 9.29 8.14
N GLU A 108 -12.83 9.02 7.51
CA GLU A 108 -13.69 7.94 7.97
C GLU A 108 -13.02 6.57 7.84
N HIS A 109 -12.13 6.38 6.87
CA HIS A 109 -11.37 5.13 6.73
C HIS A 109 -10.19 5.07 7.69
N VAL A 110 -9.57 6.20 7.98
CA VAL A 110 -8.56 6.28 9.04
C VAL A 110 -9.19 5.85 10.37
N ASN A 111 -10.37 6.38 10.66
CA ASN A 111 -11.09 6.05 11.89
C ASN A 111 -11.50 4.57 11.93
N ALA A 112 -11.97 4.02 10.81
CA ALA A 112 -12.33 2.62 10.72
C ALA A 112 -11.13 1.71 10.95
N MET A 113 -10.01 2.03 10.35
CA MET A 113 -8.78 1.23 10.52
C MET A 113 -8.28 1.29 11.97
N ALA A 114 -8.38 2.45 12.60
CA ALA A 114 -8.01 2.61 14.01
C ALA A 114 -8.90 1.73 14.90
N TRP A 115 -10.21 1.73 14.63
CA TRP A 115 -11.14 0.91 15.36
C TRP A 115 -10.84 -0.59 15.19
N LEU A 116 -10.53 -1.01 13.97
CA LEU A 116 -10.17 -2.40 13.69
C LEU A 116 -8.91 -2.82 14.45
N ASN A 117 -7.93 -1.93 14.54
CA ASN A 117 -6.71 -2.21 15.32
C ASN A 117 -7.00 -2.42 16.80
N GLU A 118 -7.95 -1.70 17.34
CA GLU A 118 -8.34 -1.83 18.76
C GLU A 118 -9.22 -3.04 19.01
N SER A 119 -10.03 -3.42 18.02
CA SER A 119 -11.10 -4.40 18.21
C SER A 119 -10.74 -5.80 17.72
N SER A 120 -9.64 -5.97 17.04
CA SER A 120 -9.21 -7.27 16.52
C SER A 120 -7.77 -7.57 16.91
N SER A 121 -7.34 -8.81 16.70
CA SER A 121 -5.95 -9.20 16.92
C SER A 121 -5.06 -8.95 15.71
N ALA A 122 -5.66 -8.49 14.61
CA ALA A 122 -4.91 -8.20 13.39
C ALA A 122 -4.39 -6.77 13.40
N ASP A 123 -3.38 -6.52 12.58
CA ASP A 123 -2.78 -5.20 12.42
C ASP A 123 -3.22 -4.59 11.08
N PHE A 124 -3.79 -3.40 11.13
CA PHE A 124 -4.27 -2.70 9.94
C PHE A 124 -3.45 -1.44 9.69
N TYR A 125 -2.93 -1.31 8.46
CA TYR A 125 -2.13 -0.16 8.05
C TYR A 125 -2.78 0.53 6.86
N LEU A 126 -2.95 1.84 6.97
CA LEU A 126 -3.43 2.67 5.85
C LEU A 126 -2.27 3.57 5.44
N VAL A 127 -1.78 3.35 4.23
CA VAL A 127 -0.56 4.00 3.74
C VAL A 127 -0.91 4.96 2.61
N LYS A 128 -0.46 6.20 2.75
CA LYS A 128 -0.60 7.19 1.69
C LYS A 128 0.65 7.15 0.81
N VAL A 129 0.46 7.06 -0.50
CA VAL A 129 1.56 7.12 -1.45
C VAL A 129 1.43 8.39 -2.28
N GLU A 130 2.57 9.04 -2.53
CA GLU A 130 2.65 10.24 -3.34
C GLU A 130 3.78 10.10 -4.34
N ALA A 131 3.58 10.69 -5.52
CA ALA A 131 4.64 10.83 -6.50
C ALA A 131 5.04 12.31 -6.54
N VAL A 132 6.32 12.56 -6.54
CA VAL A 132 6.86 13.93 -6.51
C VAL A 132 7.98 14.07 -7.52
N LYS A 133 8.24 15.32 -7.90
CA LYS A 133 9.45 15.64 -8.65
C LYS A 133 10.05 16.92 -8.10
N ILE A 134 11.32 17.12 -8.33
CA ILE A 134 12.05 18.33 -7.92
C ILE A 134 12.53 19.01 -9.20
N GLY A 135 11.98 20.22 -9.46
CA GLY A 135 12.36 20.98 -10.65
C GLY A 135 12.06 20.22 -11.93
N GLU A 136 13.10 20.02 -12.75
CA GLU A 136 13.00 19.30 -14.03
C GLU A 136 13.36 17.83 -13.91
N SER A 137 13.59 17.34 -12.71
CA SER A 137 13.97 15.94 -12.52
C SER A 137 12.79 15.00 -12.82
N ASP A 138 13.11 13.72 -13.02
CA ASP A 138 12.10 12.70 -13.22
C ASP A 138 11.29 12.52 -11.94
N PRO A 139 9.98 12.23 -12.05
CA PRO A 139 9.15 11.93 -10.90
C PRO A 139 9.62 10.69 -10.16
N ALA A 140 9.42 10.70 -8.86
CA ALA A 140 9.71 9.56 -8.00
C ALA A 140 8.55 9.21 -7.09
#